data_6ef572a66cac05c049a5150c240ec011
#
_entry.id   6ef572a66cac05c049a5150c240ec011
#
_cell.length_a   1.000
_cell.length_b   1.000
_cell.length_c   1.000
_cell.angle_alpha   90.00
_cell.angle_beta   90.00
_cell.angle_gamma   90.00
#
_symmetry.space_group_name_H-M   'P 1'
#
loop_
_entity.id
_entity.type
_entity.pdbx_description
1 polymer ?
#
loop_
_entity_poly.entity_id
_entity_poly.type
_entity_poly.pdbx_seq_one_letter_code
_entity_poly.pdbx_strand_id
1 'polypeptide(L)'
;SLAVACVLALGNISDRMEKGLSQQSREFMAGDRSLQSSRAVPKAWIDEARQRGLKVGEQLTFATMTFARDTPQLANVKAVDDVYPMYGTLQTNPPGLKPQPGSVLLAPRLMALLNLKIGDSIDVGDATLRIAGEVVQEPDSGFNPFQIAPRLMMNMADVEKTAAVQPGSRVTWRYKFGGTPQQLEAYEKWLLPQLKPEQRWYGLEQDEGALGKSLERSQQFLL
;
A
#
# COMPACT_ATOMS: atom_id res chain seq x y z
N SER A 1 -24.20 -30.39 30.57
CA SER A 1 -25.31 -29.58 31.03
C SER A 1 -25.51 -28.33 30.20
N LEU A 2 -26.67 -27.72 30.24
CA LEU A 2 -27.02 -26.51 29.52
C LEU A 2 -26.09 -25.33 29.86
N ALA A 3 -25.65 -25.19 31.08
CA ALA A 3 -24.74 -24.12 31.51
C ALA A 3 -23.35 -24.24 30.87
N VAL A 4 -22.82 -25.45 30.72
CA VAL A 4 -21.53 -25.68 30.05
C VAL A 4 -21.60 -25.39 28.56
N ALA A 5 -22.71 -25.78 27.92
CA ALA A 5 -22.94 -25.49 26.49
C ALA A 5 -23.04 -23.99 26.23
N CYS A 6 -23.68 -23.22 27.08
CA CYS A 6 -23.77 -21.76 26.94
C CYS A 6 -22.40 -21.07 27.09
N VAL A 7 -21.56 -21.52 28.02
CA VAL A 7 -20.22 -20.98 28.25
C VAL A 7 -19.32 -21.24 27.02
N LEU A 8 -19.39 -22.45 26.44
CA LEU A 8 -18.63 -22.79 25.25
C LEU A 8 -19.06 -21.97 24.04
N ALA A 9 -20.36 -21.74 23.86
CA ALA A 9 -20.90 -20.93 22.79
C ALA A 9 -20.45 -19.47 22.89
N LEU A 10 -20.44 -18.89 24.08
CA LEU A 10 -19.96 -17.53 24.33
C LEU A 10 -18.45 -17.41 24.07
N GLY A 11 -17.66 -18.39 24.47
CA GLY A 11 -16.23 -18.42 24.20
C GLY A 11 -15.91 -18.45 22.71
N ASN A 12 -16.64 -19.24 21.94
CA ASN A 12 -16.47 -19.33 20.50
C ASN A 12 -16.84 -18.02 19.77
N ILE A 13 -17.90 -17.33 20.20
CA ILE A 13 -18.30 -16.06 19.63
C ILE A 13 -17.24 -14.98 19.88
N SER A 14 -16.71 -14.91 21.09
CA SER A 14 -15.67 -13.96 21.46
C SER A 14 -14.39 -14.17 20.62
N ASP A 15 -13.96 -15.43 20.45
CA ASP A 15 -12.80 -15.76 19.63
C ASP A 15 -12.98 -15.36 18.15
N ARG A 16 -14.17 -15.56 17.60
CA ARG A 16 -14.50 -15.17 16.23
C ARG A 16 -14.47 -13.65 16.05
N MET A 17 -14.92 -12.89 17.04
CA MET A 17 -14.89 -11.43 17.00
C MET A 17 -13.45 -10.88 17.04
N GLU A 18 -12.60 -11.44 17.88
CA GLU A 18 -11.18 -11.06 17.91
C GLU A 18 -10.47 -11.33 16.59
N LYS A 19 -10.70 -12.48 15.98
CA LYS A 19 -10.13 -12.83 14.68
C LYS A 19 -10.65 -11.92 13.58
N GLY A 20 -11.92 -11.55 13.60
CA GLY A 20 -12.52 -10.64 12.63
C GLY A 20 -11.93 -9.23 12.70
N LEU A 21 -11.73 -8.69 13.91
CA LEU A 21 -11.14 -7.37 14.11
C LEU A 21 -9.67 -7.35 13.66
N SER A 22 -8.91 -8.38 13.98
CA SER A 22 -7.52 -8.50 13.56
C SER A 22 -7.40 -8.57 12.02
N GLN A 23 -8.31 -9.30 11.38
CA GLN A 23 -8.34 -9.41 9.93
C GLN A 23 -8.70 -8.09 9.26
N GLN A 24 -9.62 -7.31 9.81
CA GLN A 24 -9.96 -5.98 9.29
C GLN A 24 -8.77 -5.02 9.35
N SER A 25 -8.02 -5.04 10.44
CA SER A 25 -6.81 -4.21 10.57
C SER A 25 -5.77 -4.60 9.52
N ARG A 26 -5.59 -5.89 9.25
CA ARG A 26 -4.68 -6.37 8.21
C ARG A 26 -5.12 -5.93 6.82
N GLU A 27 -6.41 -6.01 6.52
CA GLU A 27 -6.97 -5.57 5.24
C GLU A 27 -6.72 -4.09 5.02
N PHE A 28 -6.92 -3.27 6.06
CA PHE A 28 -6.68 -1.82 5.99
C PHE A 28 -5.21 -1.51 5.68
N MET A 29 -4.27 -2.21 6.30
CA MET A 29 -2.83 -2.01 6.08
C MET A 29 -2.32 -2.65 4.81
N ALA A 30 -3.07 -3.59 4.21
CA ALA A 30 -2.65 -4.44 3.11
C ALA A 30 -1.38 -5.26 3.43
N GLY A 31 -1.06 -5.43 4.73
CA GLY A 31 0.07 -6.22 5.25
C GLY A 31 0.18 -6.08 6.76
N ASP A 32 0.92 -6.98 7.41
CA ASP A 32 1.05 -7.02 8.88
C ASP A 32 1.97 -5.94 9.42
N ARG A 33 3.02 -5.58 8.68
CA ARG A 33 3.97 -4.53 9.04
C ARG A 33 4.28 -3.73 7.79
N SER A 34 4.63 -2.47 7.96
CA SER A 34 5.06 -1.66 6.82
C SER A 34 6.24 -0.76 7.16
N LEU A 35 7.05 -0.52 6.15
CA LEU A 35 8.17 0.40 6.19
C LEU A 35 7.91 1.49 5.16
N GLN A 36 8.00 2.74 5.57
CA GLN A 36 7.85 3.89 4.70
C GLN A 36 9.18 4.63 4.60
N SER A 37 9.55 5.00 3.39
CA SER A 37 10.81 5.69 3.14
C SER A 37 10.68 6.66 1.98
N SER A 38 11.39 7.80 2.06
CA SER A 38 11.47 8.75 0.95
C SER A 38 12.46 8.30 -0.13
N ARG A 39 13.21 7.23 0.11
CA ARG A 39 14.15 6.62 -0.82
C ARG A 39 13.98 5.12 -0.82
N ALA A 40 14.36 4.47 -1.92
CA ALA A 40 14.39 3.01 -1.97
C ALA A 40 15.33 2.49 -0.87
N VAL A 41 14.90 1.47 -0.16
CA VAL A 41 15.71 0.87 0.90
C VAL A 41 16.77 -0.07 0.29
N PRO A 42 17.86 -0.35 1.04
CA PRO A 42 18.84 -1.32 0.55
C PRO A 42 18.20 -2.66 0.20
N LYS A 43 18.59 -3.22 -0.93
CA LYS A 43 18.08 -4.53 -1.38
C LYS A 43 18.32 -5.61 -0.32
N ALA A 44 19.43 -5.51 0.43
CA ALA A 44 19.76 -6.45 1.49
C ALA A 44 18.66 -6.55 2.55
N TRP A 45 17.94 -5.46 2.83
CA TRP A 45 16.85 -5.47 3.80
C TRP A 45 15.67 -6.31 3.31
N ILE A 46 15.38 -6.23 2.03
CA ILE A 46 14.28 -7.01 1.43
C ILE A 46 14.68 -8.48 1.31
N ASP A 47 15.90 -8.75 0.90
CA ASP A 47 16.43 -10.12 0.83
C ASP A 47 16.41 -10.79 2.21
N GLU A 48 16.79 -10.05 3.27
CA GLU A 48 16.73 -10.57 4.64
C GLU A 48 15.31 -10.91 5.07
N ALA A 49 14.35 -10.05 4.74
CA ALA A 49 12.94 -10.33 5.04
C ALA A 49 12.48 -11.63 4.37
N ARG A 50 12.81 -11.81 3.10
CA ARG A 50 12.45 -13.03 2.35
C ARG A 50 13.14 -14.25 2.89
N GLN A 51 14.42 -14.16 3.27
CA GLN A 51 15.17 -15.26 3.87
C GLN A 51 14.56 -15.69 5.21
N ARG A 52 13.95 -14.75 5.95
CA ARG A 52 13.25 -15.04 7.19
C ARG A 52 11.84 -15.60 6.96
N GLY A 53 11.44 -15.81 5.71
CA GLY A 53 10.14 -16.37 5.36
C GLY A 53 9.03 -15.36 5.24
N LEU A 54 9.34 -14.07 5.25
CA LEU A 54 8.34 -13.02 5.10
C LEU A 54 7.95 -12.83 3.64
N LYS A 55 6.67 -12.54 3.42
CA LYS A 55 6.17 -12.07 2.14
C LYS A 55 6.38 -10.55 2.10
N VAL A 56 6.94 -10.04 1.01
CA VAL A 56 7.24 -8.62 0.87
C VAL A 56 6.56 -8.07 -0.37
N GLY A 57 5.83 -6.95 -0.21
CA GLY A 57 5.24 -6.20 -1.32
C GLY A 57 5.82 -4.79 -1.36
N GLU A 58 6.17 -4.32 -2.54
CA GLU A 58 6.74 -2.99 -2.74
C GLU A 58 5.74 -2.07 -3.42
N GLN A 59 5.64 -0.84 -2.93
CA GLN A 59 4.80 0.20 -3.50
C GLN A 59 5.58 1.50 -3.60
N LEU A 60 5.28 2.28 -4.63
CA LEU A 60 5.87 3.60 -4.83
C LEU A 60 4.76 4.58 -5.18
N THR A 61 4.67 5.69 -4.45
CA THR A 61 3.71 6.75 -4.74
C THR A 61 4.44 8.05 -5.10
N PHE A 62 3.95 8.72 -6.12
CA PHE A 62 4.48 10.00 -6.56
C PHE A 62 3.41 10.74 -7.38
N ALA A 63 3.58 12.06 -7.51
CA ALA A 63 2.71 12.86 -8.37
C ALA A 63 3.43 13.11 -9.68
N THR A 64 2.70 13.01 -10.79
CA THR A 64 3.24 13.35 -12.11
C THR A 64 2.13 13.85 -13.02
N MET A 65 2.52 14.58 -14.06
CA MET A 65 1.58 15.00 -15.09
C MET A 65 1.22 13.83 -15.98
N THR A 66 -0.06 13.71 -16.25
CA THR A 66 -0.59 12.78 -17.25
C THR A 66 -1.20 13.56 -18.39
N PHE A 67 -1.28 12.93 -19.54
CA PHE A 67 -1.83 13.57 -20.74
C PHE A 67 -2.76 12.60 -21.45
N ALA A 68 -3.92 13.12 -21.84
CA ALA A 68 -4.82 12.42 -22.75
C ALA A 68 -5.06 13.33 -23.92
N ARG A 69 -4.63 12.88 -25.10
CA ARG A 69 -4.61 13.76 -26.28
C ARG A 69 -3.78 15.02 -25.94
N ASP A 70 -4.10 16.14 -25.93
CA ASP A 70 -3.29 17.30 -25.54
C ASP A 70 -3.70 17.90 -24.20
N THR A 71 -4.53 17.18 -23.42
CA THR A 71 -5.04 17.68 -22.15
C THR A 71 -4.16 17.18 -21.00
N PRO A 72 -3.52 18.08 -20.24
CA PRO A 72 -2.72 17.70 -19.07
C PRO A 72 -3.58 17.53 -17.83
N GLN A 73 -3.20 16.61 -16.97
CA GLN A 73 -3.83 16.44 -15.66
C GLN A 73 -2.82 15.85 -14.67
N LEU A 74 -2.63 16.54 -13.55
CA LEU A 74 -1.81 16.00 -12.48
C LEU A 74 -2.50 14.77 -11.87
N ALA A 75 -1.76 13.69 -11.71
CA ALA A 75 -2.26 12.46 -11.10
C ALA A 75 -1.37 12.04 -9.93
N ASN A 76 -1.99 11.41 -8.95
CA ASN A 76 -1.29 10.76 -7.86
C ASN A 76 -1.09 9.29 -8.25
N VAL A 77 0.14 8.94 -8.58
CA VAL A 77 0.48 7.61 -9.07
C VAL A 77 0.81 6.69 -7.91
N LYS A 78 0.24 5.50 -7.94
CA LYS A 78 0.59 4.40 -7.04
C LYS A 78 1.05 3.23 -7.89
N ALA A 79 2.34 2.95 -7.86
CA ALA A 79 2.93 1.81 -8.53
C ALA A 79 3.02 0.64 -7.56
N VAL A 80 2.57 -0.53 -7.98
CA VAL A 80 2.50 -1.73 -7.13
C VAL A 80 3.13 -2.92 -7.84
N ASP A 81 3.64 -3.85 -7.05
CA ASP A 81 4.15 -5.13 -7.57
C ASP A 81 3.04 -6.18 -7.58
N ASP A 82 3.40 -7.42 -7.94
CA ASP A 82 2.43 -8.51 -8.08
C ASP A 82 1.89 -9.03 -6.75
N VAL A 83 2.50 -8.66 -5.63
CA VAL A 83 2.04 -9.04 -4.29
C VAL A 83 0.82 -8.20 -3.87
N TYR A 84 0.68 -6.98 -4.40
CA TYR A 84 -0.42 -6.09 -4.04
C TYR A 84 -1.77 -6.58 -4.56
N PRO A 85 -2.84 -6.50 -3.78
CA PRO A 85 -2.84 -6.24 -2.36
C PRO A 85 -2.45 -7.50 -1.58
N MET A 86 -1.63 -7.32 -0.54
CA MET A 86 -1.21 -8.45 0.29
C MET A 86 -2.40 -9.04 1.06
N TYR A 87 -3.25 -8.17 1.56
CA TYR A 87 -4.51 -8.52 2.23
C TYR A 87 -5.63 -7.63 1.69
N GLY A 88 -6.86 -8.11 1.79
CA GLY A 88 -8.02 -7.41 1.30
C GLY A 88 -8.18 -7.54 -0.21
N THR A 89 -9.08 -6.75 -0.75
CA THR A 89 -9.42 -6.79 -2.17
C THR A 89 -9.37 -5.40 -2.77
N LEU A 90 -8.69 -5.29 -3.91
CA LEU A 90 -8.74 -4.08 -4.72
C LEU A 90 -10.07 -4.08 -5.49
N GLN A 91 -10.92 -3.10 -5.23
CA GLN A 91 -12.20 -2.98 -5.93
C GLN A 91 -11.99 -2.23 -7.24
N THR A 92 -12.31 -2.89 -8.34
CA THR A 92 -12.12 -2.37 -9.69
C THR A 92 -13.38 -2.52 -10.52
N ASN A 93 -13.45 -1.77 -11.62
CA ASN A 93 -14.49 -1.89 -12.63
C ASN A 93 -13.82 -2.02 -14.01
N PRO A 94 -13.91 -3.15 -14.73
CA PRO A 94 -14.51 -4.43 -14.30
C PRO A 94 -13.90 -5.04 -13.05
N PRO A 95 -14.64 -5.89 -12.32
CA PRO A 95 -14.11 -6.51 -11.10
C PRO A 95 -12.91 -7.41 -11.35
N GLY A 96 -12.03 -7.54 -10.33
CA GLY A 96 -10.95 -8.51 -10.34
C GLY A 96 -9.71 -8.10 -11.08
N LEU A 97 -9.55 -6.81 -11.40
CA LEU A 97 -8.38 -6.31 -12.12
C LEU A 97 -7.21 -6.00 -11.17
N LYS A 98 -6.01 -6.13 -11.70
CA LYS A 98 -4.76 -5.64 -11.11
C LYS A 98 -3.99 -4.90 -12.19
N PRO A 99 -3.15 -3.91 -11.82
CA PRO A 99 -2.30 -3.27 -12.82
C PRO A 99 -1.29 -4.28 -13.37
N GLN A 100 -1.42 -4.58 -14.65
CA GLN A 100 -0.47 -5.43 -15.37
C GLN A 100 0.55 -4.55 -16.09
N PRO A 101 1.76 -5.07 -16.41
CA PRO A 101 2.69 -4.31 -17.23
C PRO A 101 2.03 -3.87 -18.54
N GLY A 102 2.17 -2.59 -18.87
CA GLY A 102 1.57 -1.97 -20.06
C GLY A 102 0.17 -1.41 -19.84
N SER A 103 -0.45 -1.64 -18.69
CA SER A 103 -1.80 -1.16 -18.41
C SER A 103 -1.89 -0.42 -17.07
N VAL A 104 -2.93 0.41 -16.93
CA VAL A 104 -3.18 1.19 -15.73
C VAL A 104 -4.65 1.10 -15.34
N LEU A 105 -4.92 1.38 -14.06
CA LEU A 105 -6.26 1.57 -13.53
C LEU A 105 -6.37 3.02 -13.06
N LEU A 106 -7.44 3.69 -13.47
CA LEU A 106 -7.66 5.09 -13.12
C LEU A 106 -8.85 5.22 -12.16
N ALA A 107 -8.74 6.14 -11.21
CA ALA A 107 -9.90 6.55 -10.44
C ALA A 107 -10.98 7.12 -11.36
N PRO A 108 -12.28 6.93 -11.05
CA PRO A 108 -13.35 7.49 -11.88
C PRO A 108 -13.22 9.00 -12.13
N ARG A 109 -12.72 9.73 -11.13
CA ARG A 109 -12.48 11.17 -11.25
C ARG A 109 -11.45 11.51 -12.32
N LEU A 110 -10.38 10.72 -12.45
CA LEU A 110 -9.36 10.95 -13.48
C LEU A 110 -9.93 10.64 -14.87
N MET A 111 -10.72 9.57 -14.99
CA MET A 111 -11.42 9.25 -16.23
C MET A 111 -12.30 10.41 -16.69
N ALA A 112 -13.06 10.98 -15.76
CA ALA A 112 -13.95 12.10 -16.05
C ALA A 112 -13.20 13.36 -16.44
N LEU A 113 -12.12 13.71 -15.72
CA LEU A 113 -11.34 14.92 -15.97
C LEU A 113 -10.70 14.93 -17.35
N LEU A 114 -10.28 13.77 -17.83
CA LEU A 114 -9.64 13.63 -19.16
C LEU A 114 -10.58 13.07 -20.22
N ASN A 115 -11.85 12.84 -19.88
CA ASN A 115 -12.85 12.26 -20.78
C ASN A 115 -12.34 10.96 -21.43
N LEU A 116 -11.85 10.05 -20.58
CA LEU A 116 -11.29 8.76 -20.98
C LEU A 116 -12.26 7.62 -20.77
N LYS A 117 -12.09 6.58 -21.56
CA LYS A 117 -12.85 5.32 -21.47
C LYS A 117 -11.89 4.15 -21.31
N ILE A 118 -12.40 3.05 -20.76
CA ILE A 118 -11.66 1.79 -20.69
C ILE A 118 -11.25 1.39 -22.12
N GLY A 119 -9.97 1.05 -22.29
CA GLY A 119 -9.38 0.75 -23.59
C GLY A 119 -8.64 1.89 -24.23
N ASP A 120 -8.87 3.13 -23.79
CA ASP A 120 -8.08 4.28 -24.23
C ASP A 120 -6.65 4.22 -23.67
N SER A 121 -5.79 5.05 -24.22
CA SER A 121 -4.41 5.23 -23.72
C SER A 121 -4.26 6.53 -22.97
N ILE A 122 -3.35 6.54 -22.02
CA ILE A 122 -2.97 7.74 -21.25
C ILE A 122 -1.44 7.81 -21.20
N ASP A 123 -0.91 9.02 -21.31
CA ASP A 123 0.52 9.25 -21.15
C ASP A 123 0.81 9.57 -19.69
N VAL A 124 1.71 8.79 -19.09
CA VAL A 124 2.18 8.97 -17.72
C VAL A 124 3.66 9.30 -17.82
N GLY A 125 4.02 10.58 -17.64
CA GLY A 125 5.37 11.00 -18.00
C GLY A 125 5.65 10.65 -19.47
N ASP A 126 6.74 9.95 -19.72
CA ASP A 126 7.15 9.55 -21.08
C ASP A 126 6.53 8.23 -21.54
N ALA A 127 5.77 7.53 -20.69
CA ALA A 127 5.18 6.25 -21.05
C ALA A 127 3.75 6.40 -21.54
N THR A 128 3.37 5.59 -22.53
CA THR A 128 1.98 5.47 -22.98
C THR A 128 1.43 4.14 -22.51
N LEU A 129 0.37 4.17 -21.70
CA LEU A 129 -0.18 2.99 -21.05
C LEU A 129 -1.66 2.86 -21.37
N ARG A 130 -2.13 1.62 -21.48
CA ARG A 130 -3.53 1.32 -21.78
C ARG A 130 -4.35 1.33 -20.50
N ILE A 131 -5.55 1.92 -20.57
CA ILE A 131 -6.49 1.91 -19.45
C ILE A 131 -7.26 0.59 -19.47
N ALA A 132 -6.97 -0.27 -18.48
CA ALA A 132 -7.64 -1.57 -18.34
C ALA A 132 -8.96 -1.46 -17.58
N GLY A 133 -9.10 -0.46 -16.72
CA GLY A 133 -10.30 -0.29 -15.92
C GLY A 133 -10.18 0.85 -14.93
N GLU A 134 -11.16 0.92 -14.04
CA GLU A 134 -11.19 1.92 -12.96
C GLU A 134 -10.82 1.29 -11.63
N VAL A 135 -10.06 2.03 -10.81
CA VAL A 135 -9.85 1.69 -9.41
C VAL A 135 -10.92 2.41 -8.58
N VAL A 136 -11.79 1.61 -7.95
CA VAL A 136 -12.92 2.14 -7.18
C VAL A 136 -12.54 2.32 -5.72
N GLN A 137 -11.87 1.31 -5.13
CA GLN A 137 -11.44 1.38 -3.75
C GLN A 137 -10.20 0.52 -3.53
N GLU A 138 -9.23 1.10 -2.81
CA GLU A 138 -8.00 0.44 -2.41
C GLU A 138 -8.15 -0.09 -0.99
N PRO A 139 -7.69 -1.34 -0.69
CA PRO A 139 -7.85 -1.90 0.66
C PRO A 139 -6.95 -1.24 1.71
N ASP A 140 -5.89 -0.59 1.27
CA ASP A 140 -4.89 0.04 2.14
C ASP A 140 -4.96 1.57 2.12
N SER A 141 -6.01 2.15 1.55
CA SER A 141 -6.20 3.58 1.43
C SER A 141 -7.23 4.07 2.45
N GLY A 142 -6.81 4.99 3.32
CA GLY A 142 -7.71 5.73 4.17
C GLY A 142 -8.24 6.98 3.47
N PHE A 143 -9.23 7.60 4.07
CA PHE A 143 -9.74 8.89 3.60
C PHE A 143 -8.67 9.96 3.82
N ASN A 144 -8.23 10.58 2.72
CA ASN A 144 -7.29 11.70 2.78
C ASN A 144 -7.91 12.93 2.11
N PRO A 145 -8.46 13.89 2.90
CA PRO A 145 -9.09 15.08 2.33
C PRO A 145 -8.11 16.01 1.62
N PHE A 146 -6.80 15.83 1.85
CA PHE A 146 -5.75 16.65 1.24
C PHE A 146 -5.22 16.06 -0.08
N GLN A 147 -5.71 14.90 -0.48
CA GLN A 147 -5.31 14.31 -1.74
C GLN A 147 -6.06 14.99 -2.89
N ILE A 148 -5.44 16.01 -3.48
CA ILE A 148 -6.03 16.84 -4.53
C ILE A 148 -6.01 16.12 -5.88
N ALA A 149 -4.89 15.45 -6.19
CA ALA A 149 -4.72 14.79 -7.47
C ALA A 149 -5.39 13.41 -7.48
N PRO A 150 -6.12 13.06 -8.55
CA PRO A 150 -6.78 11.76 -8.63
C PRO A 150 -5.80 10.61 -8.80
N ARG A 151 -6.21 9.41 -8.37
CA ARG A 151 -5.39 8.21 -8.36
C ARG A 151 -5.25 7.61 -9.77
N LEU A 152 -4.01 7.24 -10.10
CA LEU A 152 -3.67 6.34 -11.19
C LEU A 152 -2.84 5.21 -10.60
N MET A 153 -3.25 3.97 -10.81
CA MET A 153 -2.53 2.80 -10.32
C MET A 153 -1.86 2.08 -11.47
N MET A 154 -0.56 1.80 -11.32
CA MET A 154 0.25 1.18 -12.37
C MET A 154 1.09 0.03 -11.81
N ASN A 155 1.63 -0.78 -12.71
CA ASN A 155 2.56 -1.83 -12.32
C ASN A 155 3.95 -1.23 -12.09
N MET A 156 4.63 -1.72 -11.04
CA MET A 156 5.98 -1.26 -10.69
C MET A 156 6.96 -1.41 -11.86
N ALA A 157 6.79 -2.44 -12.70
CA ALA A 157 7.67 -2.68 -13.85
C ALA A 157 7.64 -1.56 -14.89
N ASP A 158 6.58 -0.74 -14.90
CA ASP A 158 6.43 0.35 -15.87
C ASP A 158 6.95 1.70 -15.37
N VAL A 159 7.34 1.81 -14.10
CA VAL A 159 7.76 3.10 -13.51
C VAL A 159 8.94 3.70 -14.27
N GLU A 160 9.93 2.90 -14.59
CA GLU A 160 11.13 3.37 -15.29
C GLU A 160 10.79 3.99 -16.64
N LYS A 161 9.83 3.42 -17.36
CA LYS A 161 9.40 3.91 -18.69
C LYS A 161 8.79 5.32 -18.62
N THR A 162 8.24 5.71 -17.48
CA THR A 162 7.62 7.03 -17.30
C THR A 162 8.66 8.14 -17.24
N ALA A 163 9.88 7.83 -16.83
CA ALA A 163 10.95 8.79 -16.52
C ALA A 163 10.52 9.85 -15.49
N ALA A 164 9.43 9.61 -14.77
CA ALA A 164 8.88 10.56 -13.81
C ALA A 164 9.61 10.56 -12.47
N VAL A 165 10.32 9.47 -12.16
CA VAL A 165 11.06 9.33 -10.90
C VAL A 165 12.54 9.48 -11.19
N GLN A 166 13.10 10.62 -10.76
CA GLN A 166 14.49 10.98 -10.96
C GLN A 166 15.16 11.21 -9.60
N PRO A 167 16.51 11.24 -9.52
CA PRO A 167 17.18 11.62 -8.28
C PRO A 167 16.66 12.97 -7.79
N GLY A 168 16.22 13.03 -6.52
CA GLY A 168 15.63 14.23 -5.95
C GLY A 168 14.13 14.38 -6.11
N SER A 169 13.47 13.50 -6.83
CA SER A 169 12.00 13.49 -6.92
C SER A 169 11.36 13.20 -5.56
N ARG A 170 10.23 13.86 -5.29
CA ARG A 170 9.44 13.56 -4.08
C ARG A 170 8.63 12.32 -4.30
N VAL A 171 9.06 11.23 -3.66
CA VAL A 171 8.40 9.93 -3.76
C VAL A 171 8.26 9.33 -2.37
N THR A 172 7.32 8.40 -2.24
CA THR A 172 7.17 7.61 -1.02
C THR A 172 7.24 6.13 -1.38
N TRP A 173 8.24 5.45 -0.85
CA TRP A 173 8.36 4.01 -0.94
C TRP A 173 7.66 3.38 0.26
N ARG A 174 6.86 2.35 0.00
CA ARG A 174 6.23 1.54 1.05
C ARG A 174 6.51 0.08 0.80
N TYR A 175 6.94 -0.58 1.86
CA TYR A 175 7.21 -2.01 1.84
C TYR A 175 6.28 -2.66 2.85
N LYS A 176 5.52 -3.65 2.39
CA LYS A 176 4.58 -4.39 3.24
C LYS A 176 5.16 -5.75 3.54
N PHE A 177 5.07 -6.18 4.80
CA PHE A 177 5.64 -7.44 5.25
C PHE A 177 4.55 -8.28 5.89
N GLY A 178 4.41 -9.52 5.41
CA GLY A 178 3.45 -10.48 5.95
C GLY A 178 4.15 -11.76 6.37
N GLY A 179 3.66 -12.36 7.44
CA GLY A 179 4.21 -13.60 7.96
C GLY A 179 3.68 -13.90 9.36
N THR A 180 4.32 -14.83 10.05
CA THR A 180 3.96 -15.15 11.43
C THR A 180 4.41 -14.02 12.36
N PRO A 181 3.74 -13.85 13.52
CA PRO A 181 4.17 -12.86 14.51
C PRO A 181 5.63 -12.99 14.91
N GLN A 182 6.13 -14.21 15.02
CA GLN A 182 7.52 -14.50 15.41
C GLN A 182 8.50 -14.03 14.31
N GLN A 183 8.17 -14.29 13.05
CA GLN A 183 9.00 -13.85 11.92
C GLN A 183 9.04 -12.34 11.82
N LEU A 184 7.90 -11.68 11.97
CA LEU A 184 7.78 -10.23 11.92
C LEU A 184 8.53 -9.57 13.07
N GLU A 185 8.41 -10.09 14.27
CA GLU A 185 9.10 -9.55 15.44
C GLU A 185 10.63 -9.71 15.31
N ALA A 186 11.09 -10.85 14.84
CA ALA A 186 12.52 -11.08 14.64
C ALA A 186 13.10 -10.15 13.57
N TYR A 187 12.38 -9.96 12.49
CA TYR A 187 12.79 -9.03 11.43
C TYR A 187 12.80 -7.59 11.93
N GLU A 188 11.78 -7.19 12.67
CA GLU A 188 11.69 -5.86 13.27
C GLU A 188 12.89 -5.56 14.16
N LYS A 189 13.27 -6.50 15.03
CA LYS A 189 14.43 -6.34 15.89
C LYS A 189 15.74 -6.17 15.10
N TRP A 190 15.86 -6.87 14.01
CA TRP A 190 17.03 -6.76 13.13
C TRP A 190 17.05 -5.43 12.37
N LEU A 191 15.87 -4.97 11.93
CA LEU A 191 15.74 -3.81 11.05
C LEU A 191 15.82 -2.47 11.79
N LEU A 192 15.13 -2.34 12.92
CA LEU A 192 14.95 -1.05 13.61
C LEU A 192 16.26 -0.30 13.89
N PRO A 193 17.35 -0.97 14.36
CA PRO A 193 18.61 -0.24 14.59
C PRO A 193 19.25 0.32 13.33
N GLN A 194 18.86 -0.14 12.16
CA GLN A 194 19.42 0.28 10.88
C GLN A 194 18.64 1.41 10.21
N LEU A 195 17.46 1.75 10.72
CA LEU A 195 16.61 2.76 10.12
C LEU A 195 17.24 4.14 10.17
N LYS A 196 17.06 4.89 9.09
CA LYS A 196 17.50 6.27 8.97
C LYS A 196 16.36 7.23 9.30
N PRO A 197 16.63 8.53 9.55
CA PRO A 197 15.59 9.49 9.95
C PRO A 197 14.42 9.62 8.97
N GLU A 198 14.68 9.42 7.67
CA GLU A 198 13.62 9.49 6.63
C GLU A 198 12.77 8.24 6.54
N GLN A 199 13.07 7.22 7.36
CA GLN A 199 12.40 5.92 7.31
C GLN A 199 11.54 5.71 8.54
N ARG A 200 10.35 5.14 8.35
CA ARG A 200 9.40 4.88 9.43
C ARG A 200 8.85 3.47 9.35
N TRP A 201 8.78 2.83 10.50
CA TRP A 201 8.24 1.48 10.64
C TRP A 201 6.87 1.55 11.30
N TYR A 202 5.89 0.86 10.72
CA TYR A 202 4.53 0.81 11.23
C TYR A 202 4.14 -0.64 11.52
N GLY A 203 3.68 -0.90 12.75
CA GLY A 203 3.06 -2.16 13.12
C GLY A 203 1.55 -2.06 13.08
N LEU A 204 0.88 -3.20 13.13
CA LEU A 204 -0.57 -3.29 13.11
C LEU A 204 -1.21 -2.52 14.27
N GLU A 205 -0.62 -2.62 15.44
CA GLU A 205 -1.08 -1.94 16.65
C GLU A 205 -0.89 -0.43 16.59
N GLN A 206 0.03 0.05 15.77
CA GLN A 206 0.34 1.48 15.66
C GLN A 206 -0.64 2.23 14.79
N ASP A 207 -1.35 1.54 13.87
CA ASP A 207 -2.33 2.20 13.02
C ASP A 207 -3.63 2.49 13.74
N GLU A 208 -4.00 1.69 14.73
CA GLU A 208 -5.20 1.91 15.54
C GLU A 208 -5.06 3.10 16.49
N GLY A 209 -3.83 3.53 16.77
CA GLY A 209 -3.54 4.68 17.60
C GLY A 209 -2.36 5.48 17.06
N ALA A 210 -2.34 5.72 15.74
CA ALA A 210 -1.19 6.25 15.02
C ALA A 210 -0.60 7.53 15.64
N LEU A 211 -1.43 8.46 16.08
CA LEU A 211 -0.97 9.71 16.70
C LEU A 211 -0.38 9.47 18.10
N GLY A 212 -1.02 8.61 18.92
CA GLY A 212 -0.56 8.31 20.27
C GLY A 212 0.77 7.58 20.28
N LYS A 213 0.94 6.59 19.42
CA LYS A 213 2.17 5.78 19.36
C LYS A 213 3.33 6.48 18.69
N SER A 214 3.10 7.35 17.73
CA SER A 214 4.14 8.22 17.20
C SER A 214 4.71 9.14 18.28
N LEU A 215 3.83 9.66 19.15
CA LEU A 215 4.25 10.50 20.29
C LEU A 215 5.04 9.69 21.31
N GLU A 216 4.64 8.47 21.63
CA GLU A 216 5.38 7.59 22.52
C GLU A 216 6.78 7.28 22.00
N ARG A 217 6.92 6.99 20.72
CA ARG A 217 8.22 6.76 20.10
C ARG A 217 9.09 8.00 20.15
N SER A 218 8.52 9.16 19.87
CA SER A 218 9.26 10.43 19.96
C SER A 218 9.75 10.69 21.37
N GLN A 219 8.94 10.39 22.38
CA GLN A 219 9.32 10.52 23.79
C GLN A 219 10.42 9.54 24.18
N GLN A 220 10.39 8.30 23.66
CA GLN A 220 11.44 7.31 23.93
C GLN A 220 12.78 7.72 23.32
N PHE A 221 12.78 8.38 22.19
CA PHE A 221 14.00 8.88 21.57
C PHE A 221 14.57 10.14 22.23
N LEU A 222 13.73 10.88 22.96
CA LEU A 222 14.17 12.09 23.68
C LEU A 222 14.69 11.80 25.08
N LEU A 223 14.49 10.61 25.57
CA LEU A 223 15.03 10.16 26.86
C LEU A 223 16.34 9.38 26.66
#